data_e60832a658fc43b6af6c1c418df0d2f4
#
_entry.id   e60832a658fc43b6af6c1c418df0d2f4
#
_cell.length_a   1.000
_cell.length_b   1.000
_cell.length_c   1.000
_cell.angle_alpha   90.00
_cell.angle_beta   90.00
_cell.angle_gamma   90.00
#
_symmetry.space_group_name_H-M   'P 1'
#
loop_
_entity.id
_entity.type
_entity.pdbx_description
1 polymer ?
#
loop_
_entity_poly.entity_id
_entity_poly.type
_entity_poly.pdbx_seq_one_letter_code
_entity_poly.pdbx_strand_id
1 'polypeptide(L)'
;KNFKLLSTSLILGLIGSYAHAAIPNTLKLDYAYYAPTSLVVKEQKLLEKALPKTEIKWVFSQGSNRSLEYLNSGSVDFASTAGLAAVLSRANGSPINTVYIQSQPEWTALVVAKNSQIKSLKDLKGKKIAATKGTDPFLFTLQALDTVGLNKRDVQLVHLQHPDGKTALERGQVDAWAGLDPLMA
;
A
#
# COMPACT_ATOMS: atom_id res chain seq x y z
N LYS A 1 0.60 72.92 -35.55
CA LYS A 1 -0.27 72.22 -34.56
C LYS A 1 0.39 70.87 -34.24
N ASN A 2 1.13 70.81 -33.12
CA ASN A 2 1.82 69.61 -32.65
C ASN A 2 0.96 68.87 -31.64
N PHE A 3 0.55 67.64 -31.99
CA PHE A 3 -0.13 66.75 -31.08
C PHE A 3 0.88 65.86 -30.40
N LYS A 4 1.16 66.08 -29.13
CA LYS A 4 1.97 65.18 -28.31
C LYS A 4 1.06 64.05 -27.81
N LEU A 5 1.31 62.81 -28.29
CA LEU A 5 0.76 61.59 -27.70
C LEU A 5 1.53 61.27 -26.38
N LEU A 6 0.81 61.36 -25.26
CA LEU A 6 1.28 60.78 -24.01
C LEU A 6 0.97 59.25 -24.05
N SER A 7 2.03 58.47 -24.12
CA SER A 7 1.91 57.03 -23.92
C SER A 7 1.97 56.71 -22.42
N THR A 8 0.83 56.37 -21.84
CA THR A 8 0.75 55.91 -20.46
C THR A 8 1.00 54.39 -20.46
N SER A 9 2.24 54.01 -20.10
CA SER A 9 2.58 52.60 -19.91
C SER A 9 1.98 52.10 -18.62
N LEU A 10 0.93 51.27 -18.73
CA LEU A 10 0.31 50.55 -17.63
C LEU A 10 1.17 49.30 -17.28
N ILE A 11 2.02 49.43 -16.27
CA ILE A 11 2.77 48.30 -15.72
C ILE A 11 1.82 47.51 -14.86
N LEU A 12 1.21 46.43 -15.43
CA LEU A 12 0.51 45.42 -14.63
C LEU A 12 1.57 44.60 -13.87
N GLY A 13 1.75 44.91 -12.60
CA GLY A 13 2.52 44.10 -11.68
C GLY A 13 1.79 42.75 -11.47
N LEU A 14 2.29 41.66 -12.07
CA LEU A 14 1.95 40.31 -11.72
C LEU A 14 2.44 40.04 -10.30
N ILE A 15 1.58 40.33 -9.31
CA ILE A 15 1.79 39.83 -7.94
C ILE A 15 1.44 38.35 -8.01
N GLY A 16 2.45 37.50 -8.21
CA GLY A 16 2.33 36.05 -8.08
C GLY A 16 1.91 35.74 -6.66
N SER A 17 0.61 35.47 -6.45
CA SER A 17 0.11 34.91 -5.22
C SER A 17 0.73 33.52 -5.07
N TYR A 18 1.79 33.41 -4.28
CA TYR A 18 2.24 32.11 -3.79
C TYR A 18 1.09 31.56 -2.94
N ALA A 19 0.30 30.67 -3.51
CA ALA A 19 -0.68 29.91 -2.75
C ALA A 19 0.10 29.02 -1.77
N HIS A 20 0.30 29.50 -0.56
CA HIS A 20 0.70 28.64 0.56
C HIS A 20 -0.46 27.69 0.78
N ALA A 21 -0.25 26.42 0.46
CA ALA A 21 -1.23 25.39 0.83
C ALA A 21 -1.43 25.47 2.35
N ALA A 22 -2.65 25.77 2.77
CA ALA A 22 -2.98 25.84 4.18
C ALA A 22 -2.77 24.47 4.82
N ILE A 23 -2.10 24.42 5.97
CA ILE A 23 -1.97 23.22 6.76
C ILE A 23 -3.38 22.77 7.15
N PRO A 24 -3.79 21.51 6.91
CA PRO A 24 -5.13 21.05 7.20
C PRO A 24 -5.40 21.03 8.71
N ASN A 25 -6.63 21.28 9.12
CA ASN A 25 -7.04 21.17 10.54
C ASN A 25 -6.99 19.72 11.05
N THR A 26 -7.24 18.76 10.17
CA THR A 26 -7.20 17.33 10.47
C THR A 26 -6.42 16.63 9.37
N LEU A 27 -5.55 15.69 9.75
CA LEU A 27 -4.81 14.82 8.85
C LEU A 27 -5.03 13.36 9.27
N LYS A 28 -5.51 12.55 8.35
CA LYS A 28 -5.83 11.13 8.57
C LYS A 28 -4.81 10.26 7.86
N LEU A 29 -4.14 9.39 8.61
CA LEU A 29 -3.12 8.48 8.07
C LEU A 29 -3.43 7.04 8.51
N ASP A 30 -3.02 6.07 7.68
CA ASP A 30 -2.97 4.70 8.15
C ASP A 30 -1.66 4.41 8.90
N TYR A 31 -1.69 3.32 9.66
CA TYR A 31 -0.50 2.66 10.20
C TYR A 31 -0.65 1.15 10.07
N ALA A 32 0.46 0.45 9.91
CA ALA A 32 0.44 -0.97 9.63
C ALA A 32 1.71 -1.66 10.15
N TYR A 33 1.57 -2.93 10.57
CA TYR A 33 2.72 -3.74 11.00
C TYR A 33 3.74 -3.96 9.89
N TYR A 34 3.31 -4.02 8.64
CA TYR A 34 4.18 -4.15 7.46
C TYR A 34 4.86 -2.82 7.05
N ALA A 35 4.54 -1.72 7.70
CA ALA A 35 5.17 -0.42 7.51
C ALA A 35 5.73 0.09 8.86
N PRO A 36 6.85 -0.47 9.35
CA PRO A 36 7.36 -0.21 10.69
C PRO A 36 7.65 1.28 10.95
N THR A 37 8.01 2.05 9.91
CA THR A 37 8.15 3.50 10.02
C THR A 37 6.87 4.19 10.47
N SER A 38 5.70 3.72 10.03
CA SER A 38 4.40 4.28 10.44
C SER A 38 4.14 4.05 11.94
N LEU A 39 4.58 2.90 12.47
CA LEU A 39 4.47 2.59 13.90
C LEU A 39 5.35 3.53 14.75
N VAL A 40 6.59 3.77 14.31
CA VAL A 40 7.52 4.69 14.99
C VAL A 40 6.98 6.12 14.96
N VAL A 41 6.53 6.60 13.81
CA VAL A 41 5.96 7.95 13.65
C VAL A 41 4.78 8.15 14.57
N LYS A 42 3.88 7.17 14.63
CA LYS A 42 2.70 7.18 15.50
C LYS A 42 3.06 7.13 16.97
N GLU A 43 3.90 6.16 17.40
CA GLU A 43 4.25 5.94 18.81
C GLU A 43 5.01 7.13 19.39
N GLN A 44 5.93 7.69 18.63
CA GLN A 44 6.72 8.85 19.05
C GLN A 44 6.00 10.18 18.84
N LYS A 45 4.77 10.17 18.31
CA LYS A 45 3.97 11.38 18.03
C LYS A 45 4.72 12.40 17.20
N LEU A 46 5.45 11.95 16.16
CA LEU A 46 6.31 12.83 15.37
C LEU A 46 5.51 13.83 14.55
N LEU A 47 4.37 13.44 14.01
CA LEU A 47 3.49 14.34 13.26
C LEU A 47 2.78 15.34 14.18
N GLU A 48 2.28 14.90 15.33
CA GLU A 48 1.64 15.76 16.32
C GLU A 48 2.61 16.84 16.84
N LYS A 49 3.90 16.47 17.02
CA LYS A 49 4.95 17.43 17.38
C LYS A 49 5.28 18.41 16.26
N ALA A 50 5.33 17.94 15.01
CA ALA A 50 5.65 18.76 13.84
C ALA A 50 4.47 19.67 13.42
N LEU A 51 3.24 19.25 13.68
CA LEU A 51 2.00 19.90 13.27
C LEU A 51 1.08 20.16 14.48
N PRO A 52 1.48 20.98 15.46
CA PRO A 52 0.79 21.11 16.75
C PRO A 52 -0.62 21.71 16.66
N LYS A 53 -1.00 22.27 15.50
CA LYS A 53 -2.34 22.82 15.23
C LYS A 53 -3.21 21.89 14.38
N THR A 54 -2.70 20.72 14.00
CA THR A 54 -3.40 19.73 13.18
C THR A 54 -3.81 18.54 14.04
N GLU A 55 -5.06 18.16 14.01
CA GLU A 55 -5.51 16.91 14.61
C GLU A 55 -5.02 15.74 13.76
N ILE A 56 -4.19 14.84 14.31
CA ILE A 56 -3.70 13.63 13.63
C ILE A 56 -4.60 12.45 13.98
N LYS A 57 -5.19 11.81 12.96
CA LYS A 57 -6.03 10.61 13.11
C LYS A 57 -5.35 9.41 12.49
N TRP A 58 -5.19 8.34 13.26
CA TRP A 58 -4.55 7.10 12.84
C TRP A 58 -5.57 5.98 12.63
N VAL A 59 -5.50 5.31 11.48
CA VAL A 59 -6.35 4.17 11.11
C VAL A 59 -5.47 2.94 10.90
N PHE A 60 -5.79 1.82 11.55
CA PHE A 60 -5.04 0.59 11.37
C PHE A 60 -5.40 -0.11 10.06
N SER A 61 -4.38 -0.51 9.29
CA SER A 61 -4.51 -1.27 8.04
C SER A 61 -3.89 -2.66 8.17
N GLN A 62 -4.64 -3.70 7.85
CA GLN A 62 -4.18 -5.09 7.91
C GLN A 62 -3.39 -5.53 6.67
N GLY A 63 -3.43 -4.76 5.59
CA GLY A 63 -2.75 -5.04 4.33
C GLY A 63 -3.00 -3.93 3.32
N SER A 64 -2.22 -3.89 2.25
CA SER A 64 -2.31 -2.86 1.20
C SER A 64 -3.70 -2.74 0.57
N ASN A 65 -4.47 -3.83 0.51
CA ASN A 65 -5.85 -3.80 0.04
C ASN A 65 -6.73 -2.89 0.91
N ARG A 66 -6.63 -3.03 2.26
CA ARG A 66 -7.39 -2.19 3.20
C ARG A 66 -6.90 -0.75 3.20
N SER A 67 -5.60 -0.56 3.19
CA SER A 67 -4.97 0.75 3.08
C SER A 67 -5.48 1.54 1.86
N LEU A 68 -5.53 0.90 0.69
CA LEU A 68 -6.04 1.49 -0.55
C LEU A 68 -7.56 1.71 -0.54
N GLU A 69 -8.34 0.83 0.08
CA GLU A 69 -9.78 1.04 0.30
C GLU A 69 -10.03 2.29 1.14
N TYR A 70 -9.27 2.48 2.24
CA TYR A 70 -9.38 3.65 3.11
C TYR A 70 -9.00 4.94 2.39
N LEU A 71 -7.94 4.90 1.55
CA LEU A 71 -7.52 6.04 0.74
C LEU A 71 -8.60 6.41 -0.30
N ASN A 72 -9.11 5.42 -1.04
CA ASN A 72 -10.13 5.62 -2.06
C ASN A 72 -11.48 6.10 -1.50
N SER A 73 -11.82 5.71 -0.28
CA SER A 73 -13.05 6.17 0.41
C SER A 73 -12.89 7.52 1.11
N GLY A 74 -11.68 8.11 1.15
CA GLY A 74 -11.40 9.32 1.92
C GLY A 74 -11.37 9.10 3.44
N SER A 75 -11.32 7.85 3.89
CA SER A 75 -11.15 7.52 5.31
C SER A 75 -9.76 7.87 5.82
N VAL A 76 -8.76 7.90 4.93
CA VAL A 76 -7.41 8.43 5.17
C VAL A 76 -6.99 9.34 4.02
N ASP A 77 -6.08 10.28 4.31
CA ASP A 77 -5.47 11.20 3.34
C ASP A 77 -4.13 10.65 2.82
N PHE A 78 -3.43 9.86 3.65
CA PHE A 78 -2.20 9.15 3.32
C PHE A 78 -2.30 7.69 3.75
N ALA A 79 -1.80 6.81 2.89
CA ALA A 79 -1.85 5.38 3.10
C ALA A 79 -0.51 4.72 2.76
N SER A 80 -0.11 3.72 3.55
CA SER A 80 1.06 2.88 3.29
C SER A 80 0.64 1.67 2.44
N THR A 81 1.23 1.50 1.28
CA THR A 81 0.91 0.37 0.39
C THR A 81 2.16 -0.19 -0.26
N ALA A 82 2.11 -1.46 -0.61
CA ALA A 82 3.12 -2.12 -1.41
C ALA A 82 3.04 -1.67 -2.88
N GLY A 83 4.14 -1.77 -3.62
CA GLY A 83 4.28 -1.21 -4.96
C GLY A 83 3.34 -1.83 -5.99
N LEU A 84 3.26 -3.17 -6.06
CA LEU A 84 2.37 -3.84 -7.00
C LEU A 84 0.89 -3.60 -6.68
N ALA A 85 0.53 -3.52 -5.39
CA ALA A 85 -0.82 -3.17 -4.98
C ALA A 85 -1.22 -1.75 -5.43
N ALA A 86 -0.29 -0.77 -5.32
CA ALA A 86 -0.52 0.59 -5.82
C ALA A 86 -0.70 0.61 -7.34
N VAL A 87 0.15 -0.11 -8.10
CA VAL A 87 0.05 -0.23 -9.55
C VAL A 87 -1.30 -0.84 -9.96
N LEU A 88 -1.72 -1.93 -9.29
CA LEU A 88 -3.02 -2.56 -9.54
C LEU A 88 -4.19 -1.60 -9.27
N SER A 89 -4.13 -0.84 -8.17
CA SER A 89 -5.15 0.15 -7.83
C SER A 89 -5.25 1.24 -8.91
N ARG A 90 -4.10 1.77 -9.36
CA ARG A 90 -4.05 2.74 -10.48
C ARG A 90 -4.60 2.17 -11.77
N ALA A 91 -4.24 0.93 -12.14
CA ALA A 91 -4.74 0.25 -13.33
C ALA A 91 -6.27 0.05 -13.30
N ASN A 92 -6.86 -0.04 -12.11
CA ASN A 92 -8.30 -0.10 -11.90
C ASN A 92 -8.98 1.29 -11.77
N GLY A 93 -8.26 2.37 -12.12
CA GLY A 93 -8.82 3.73 -12.18
C GLY A 93 -8.74 4.53 -10.87
N SER A 94 -8.07 4.04 -9.84
CA SER A 94 -7.89 4.80 -8.60
C SER A 94 -6.99 6.04 -8.83
N PRO A 95 -7.38 7.25 -8.41
CA PRO A 95 -6.64 8.49 -8.65
C PRO A 95 -5.51 8.73 -7.64
N ILE A 96 -4.92 7.66 -7.10
CA ILE A 96 -3.84 7.76 -6.11
C ILE A 96 -2.52 8.21 -6.74
N ASN A 97 -1.69 8.88 -5.95
CA ASN A 97 -0.32 9.26 -6.30
C ASN A 97 0.65 8.75 -5.24
N THR A 98 1.80 8.24 -5.68
CA THR A 98 2.91 7.90 -4.79
C THR A 98 3.68 9.17 -4.45
N VAL A 99 3.75 9.51 -3.17
CA VAL A 99 4.46 10.70 -2.68
C VAL A 99 5.85 10.35 -2.11
N TYR A 100 6.07 9.12 -1.67
CA TYR A 100 7.33 8.66 -1.10
C TYR A 100 7.47 7.14 -1.18
N ILE A 101 8.69 6.62 -1.43
CA ILE A 101 9.04 5.21 -1.36
C ILE A 101 9.94 5.02 -0.14
N GLN A 102 9.39 4.41 0.93
CA GLN A 102 10.10 4.26 2.19
C GLN A 102 11.10 3.10 2.21
N SER A 103 10.86 2.05 1.41
CA SER A 103 11.72 0.85 1.37
C SER A 103 11.43 0.04 0.10
N GLN A 104 12.37 -0.83 -0.27
CA GLN A 104 12.25 -1.78 -1.40
C GLN A 104 12.82 -3.15 -1.00
N PRO A 105 12.33 -3.79 0.07
CA PRO A 105 12.80 -5.10 0.51
C PRO A 105 12.11 -6.23 -0.27
N GLU A 106 12.68 -7.43 -0.17
CA GLU A 106 12.03 -8.69 -0.53
C GLU A 106 11.22 -9.21 0.66
N TRP A 107 9.96 -8.79 0.77
CA TRP A 107 9.11 -9.02 1.94
C TRP A 107 8.02 -10.05 1.77
N THR A 108 8.03 -10.80 0.67
CA THR A 108 7.02 -11.83 0.42
C THR A 108 7.64 -13.16 0.02
N ALA A 109 7.04 -14.25 0.47
CA ALA A 109 7.40 -15.60 0.07
C ALA A 109 6.18 -16.53 0.12
N LEU A 110 6.25 -17.65 -0.61
CA LEU A 110 5.34 -18.77 -0.42
C LEU A 110 5.86 -19.64 0.72
N VAL A 111 5.12 -19.69 1.81
CA VAL A 111 5.47 -20.38 3.05
C VAL A 111 4.67 -21.69 3.14
N VAL A 112 5.33 -22.76 3.53
CA VAL A 112 4.74 -24.08 3.79
C VAL A 112 5.16 -24.59 5.17
N ALA A 113 4.42 -25.54 5.73
CA ALA A 113 4.80 -26.16 7.00
C ALA A 113 6.13 -26.90 6.85
N LYS A 114 6.95 -26.96 7.91
CA LYS A 114 8.28 -27.58 7.94
C LYS A 114 8.28 -29.04 7.42
N ASN A 115 7.22 -29.79 7.71
CA ASN A 115 7.04 -31.19 7.31
C ASN A 115 6.25 -31.34 6.01
N SER A 116 5.98 -30.26 5.29
CA SER A 116 5.26 -30.28 4.02
C SER A 116 5.97 -31.12 2.96
N GLN A 117 5.18 -31.80 2.12
CA GLN A 117 5.65 -32.50 0.93
C GLN A 117 5.87 -31.55 -0.26
N ILE A 118 5.46 -30.30 -0.17
CA ILE A 118 5.69 -29.28 -1.18
C ILE A 118 7.15 -28.85 -1.08
N LYS A 119 7.95 -29.16 -2.10
CA LYS A 119 9.40 -28.85 -2.17
C LYS A 119 9.72 -27.89 -3.32
N SER A 120 8.79 -27.70 -4.24
CA SER A 120 8.92 -26.83 -5.40
C SER A 120 7.59 -26.16 -5.75
N LEU A 121 7.63 -25.13 -6.60
CA LEU A 121 6.41 -24.46 -7.09
C LEU A 121 5.50 -25.40 -7.88
N LYS A 122 6.05 -26.43 -8.55
CA LYS A 122 5.26 -27.42 -9.29
C LYS A 122 4.35 -28.26 -8.39
N ASP A 123 4.77 -28.48 -7.14
CA ASP A 123 4.04 -29.28 -6.14
C ASP A 123 2.79 -28.53 -5.63
N LEU A 124 2.64 -27.25 -5.97
CA LEU A 124 1.48 -26.45 -5.63
C LEU A 124 0.24 -26.78 -6.46
N LYS A 125 0.38 -27.57 -7.55
CA LYS A 125 -0.78 -27.98 -8.35
C LYS A 125 -1.82 -28.71 -7.50
N GLY A 126 -3.07 -28.24 -7.54
CA GLY A 126 -4.19 -28.75 -6.76
C GLY A 126 -4.21 -28.35 -5.28
N LYS A 127 -3.19 -27.60 -4.79
CA LYS A 127 -3.04 -27.22 -3.39
C LYS A 127 -3.85 -26.00 -3.03
N LYS A 128 -4.18 -25.88 -1.73
CA LYS A 128 -4.81 -24.70 -1.14
C LYS A 128 -3.75 -23.68 -0.73
N ILE A 129 -3.85 -22.46 -1.27
CA ILE A 129 -2.90 -21.38 -0.99
C ILE A 129 -3.69 -20.20 -0.40
N ALA A 130 -3.40 -19.84 0.86
CA ALA A 130 -3.94 -18.62 1.43
C ALA A 130 -3.21 -17.40 0.86
N ALA A 131 -3.94 -16.42 0.35
CA ALA A 131 -3.38 -15.19 -0.18
C ALA A 131 -4.37 -14.02 -0.02
N THR A 132 -3.88 -12.85 0.35
CA THR A 132 -4.68 -11.64 0.49
C THR A 132 -4.84 -10.97 -0.87
N LYS A 133 -6.03 -11.09 -1.46
CA LYS A 133 -6.31 -10.49 -2.78
C LYS A 133 -6.04 -8.99 -2.80
N GLY A 134 -5.41 -8.50 -3.87
CA GLY A 134 -5.09 -7.07 -4.05
C GLY A 134 -3.84 -6.60 -3.30
N THR A 135 -2.97 -7.52 -2.90
CA THR A 135 -1.69 -7.24 -2.23
C THR A 135 -0.52 -7.83 -3.01
N ASP A 136 0.71 -7.39 -2.70
CA ASP A 136 1.93 -7.93 -3.34
C ASP A 136 2.07 -9.45 -3.19
N PRO A 137 1.87 -10.09 -2.01
CA PRO A 137 1.93 -11.54 -1.88
C PRO A 137 0.97 -12.29 -2.81
N PHE A 138 -0.22 -11.74 -3.06
CA PHE A 138 -1.15 -12.34 -4.02
C PHE A 138 -0.61 -12.28 -5.45
N LEU A 139 -0.13 -11.10 -5.89
CA LEU A 139 0.41 -10.92 -7.24
C LEU A 139 1.71 -11.72 -7.42
N PHE A 140 2.58 -11.73 -6.42
CA PHE A 140 3.77 -12.58 -6.37
C PHE A 140 3.42 -14.06 -6.55
N THR A 141 2.38 -14.55 -5.87
CA THR A 141 1.93 -15.94 -6.01
C THR A 141 1.53 -16.26 -7.46
N LEU A 142 0.78 -15.37 -8.12
CA LEU A 142 0.40 -15.57 -9.52
C LEU A 142 1.62 -15.61 -10.45
N GLN A 143 2.59 -14.72 -10.23
CA GLN A 143 3.83 -14.70 -11.00
C GLN A 143 4.66 -15.96 -10.75
N ALA A 144 4.81 -16.39 -9.49
CA ALA A 144 5.53 -17.60 -9.13
C ALA A 144 4.93 -18.85 -9.79
N LEU A 145 3.61 -18.99 -9.81
CA LEU A 145 2.92 -20.08 -10.50
C LEU A 145 3.20 -20.08 -12.00
N ASP A 146 3.17 -18.89 -12.64
CA ASP A 146 3.42 -18.74 -14.06
C ASP A 146 4.83 -19.20 -14.48
N THR A 147 5.85 -18.98 -13.63
CA THR A 147 7.24 -19.44 -13.90
C THR A 147 7.38 -20.94 -14.07
N VAL A 148 6.42 -21.73 -13.59
CA VAL A 148 6.41 -23.19 -13.69
C VAL A 148 5.27 -23.72 -14.56
N GLY A 149 4.62 -22.85 -15.32
CA GLY A 149 3.53 -23.18 -16.22
C GLY A 149 2.20 -23.48 -15.52
N LEU A 150 2.05 -23.08 -14.27
CA LEU A 150 0.79 -23.13 -13.53
C LEU A 150 0.09 -21.77 -13.55
N ASN A 151 -1.20 -21.77 -13.34
CA ASN A 151 -2.00 -20.55 -13.21
C ASN A 151 -3.01 -20.67 -12.06
N LYS A 152 -3.79 -19.61 -11.83
CA LYS A 152 -4.76 -19.56 -10.73
C LYS A 152 -5.85 -20.68 -10.76
N ARG A 153 -6.06 -21.35 -11.91
CA ARG A 153 -7.03 -22.46 -12.03
C ARG A 153 -6.42 -23.80 -11.62
N ASP A 154 -5.09 -23.87 -11.54
CA ASP A 154 -4.36 -25.08 -11.15
C ASP A 154 -4.20 -25.22 -9.64
N VAL A 155 -4.62 -24.19 -8.87
CA VAL A 155 -4.54 -24.15 -7.40
C VAL A 155 -5.86 -23.69 -6.81
N GLN A 156 -6.04 -23.87 -5.49
CA GLN A 156 -7.21 -23.37 -4.75
C GLN A 156 -6.80 -22.13 -3.96
N LEU A 157 -7.06 -20.93 -4.47
CA LEU A 157 -6.76 -19.68 -3.76
C LEU A 157 -7.81 -19.42 -2.67
N VAL A 158 -7.37 -19.33 -1.43
CA VAL A 158 -8.19 -18.99 -0.26
C VAL A 158 -7.89 -17.55 0.13
N HIS A 159 -8.88 -16.67 -0.04
CA HIS A 159 -8.69 -15.22 0.22
C HIS A 159 -8.89 -14.90 1.70
N LEU A 160 -7.78 -14.75 2.41
CA LEU A 160 -7.71 -14.39 3.83
C LEU A 160 -6.81 -13.16 4.01
N GLN A 161 -7.00 -12.40 5.08
CA GLN A 161 -6.03 -11.39 5.48
C GLN A 161 -4.72 -12.07 5.93
N HIS A 162 -3.60 -11.36 5.90
CA HIS A 162 -2.28 -11.96 6.16
C HIS A 162 -2.20 -12.71 7.50
N PRO A 163 -2.66 -12.16 8.64
CA PRO A 163 -2.63 -12.89 9.91
C PRO A 163 -3.50 -14.14 9.90
N ASP A 164 -4.67 -14.08 9.25
CA ASP A 164 -5.58 -15.22 9.13
C ASP A 164 -5.00 -16.30 8.23
N GLY A 165 -4.30 -15.90 7.14
CA GLY A 165 -3.58 -16.81 6.25
C GLY A 165 -2.46 -17.57 6.96
N LYS A 166 -1.66 -16.89 7.80
CA LYS A 166 -0.67 -17.52 8.68
C LYS A 166 -1.33 -18.56 9.60
N THR A 167 -2.36 -18.16 10.30
CA THR A 167 -3.11 -19.04 11.22
C THR A 167 -3.70 -20.25 10.49
N ALA A 168 -4.23 -20.06 9.28
CA ALA A 168 -4.76 -21.15 8.46
C ALA A 168 -3.66 -22.16 8.07
N LEU A 169 -2.46 -21.72 7.74
CA LEU A 169 -1.30 -22.57 7.49
C LEU A 169 -0.90 -23.35 8.75
N GLU A 170 -0.75 -22.68 9.88
CA GLU A 170 -0.38 -23.29 11.17
C GLU A 170 -1.36 -24.38 11.61
N ARG A 171 -2.65 -24.20 11.29
CA ARG A 171 -3.72 -25.18 11.58
C ARG A 171 -3.90 -26.24 10.50
N GLY A 172 -3.10 -26.25 9.45
CA GLY A 172 -3.21 -27.19 8.34
C GLY A 172 -4.50 -27.05 7.50
N GLN A 173 -5.16 -25.91 7.54
CA GLN A 173 -6.35 -25.60 6.76
C GLN A 173 -6.03 -25.25 5.30
N VAL A 174 -4.80 -24.81 5.06
CA VAL A 174 -4.21 -24.57 3.74
C VAL A 174 -2.84 -25.24 3.66
N ASP A 175 -2.39 -25.55 2.44
CA ASP A 175 -1.11 -26.21 2.18
C ASP A 175 0.06 -25.23 2.12
N ALA A 176 -0.23 -23.98 1.71
CA ALA A 176 0.74 -22.88 1.61
C ALA A 176 0.08 -21.55 1.95
N TRP A 177 0.91 -20.58 2.31
CA TRP A 177 0.49 -19.20 2.55
C TRP A 177 1.43 -18.23 1.82
N ALA A 178 0.84 -17.28 1.10
CA ALA A 178 1.54 -16.13 0.53
C ALA A 178 1.87 -15.16 1.65
N GLY A 179 3.05 -15.32 2.23
CA GLY A 179 3.50 -14.62 3.43
C GLY A 179 3.91 -13.18 3.17
N LEU A 180 3.87 -12.39 4.23
CA LEU A 180 4.30 -11.00 4.28
C LEU A 180 5.04 -10.75 5.59
N ASP A 181 6.21 -10.10 5.51
CA ASP A 181 6.93 -9.63 6.70
C ASP A 181 6.11 -8.56 7.47
N PRO A 182 6.26 -8.53 8.80
CA PRO A 182 7.08 -9.39 9.67
C PRO A 182 6.41 -10.71 10.09
N LEU A 183 5.25 -11.07 9.53
CA LEU A 183 4.48 -12.25 9.95
C LEU A 183 5.14 -13.58 9.57
N MET A 184 6.14 -13.57 8.66
CA MET A 184 6.90 -14.77 8.27
C MET A 184 8.00 -15.13 9.27
N ALA A 185 8.39 -14.22 10.14
CA ALA A 185 9.42 -14.39 11.17
C ALA A 185 8.99 -15.32 12.30
#